data_48b678239f67359b6752818d227dfb4c
#
_entry.id   48b678239f67359b6752818d227dfb4c
#
_cell.length_a   1.000
_cell.length_b   1.000
_cell.length_c   1.000
_cell.angle_alpha   90.00
_cell.angle_beta   90.00
_cell.angle_gamma   90.00
#
_symmetry.space_group_name_H-M   'P 1'
#
loop_
_entity.id
_entity.type
_entity.pdbx_description
1 polymer ?
#
loop_
_entity_poly.entity_id
_entity_poly.type
_entity_poly.pdbx_seq_one_letter_code
_entity_poly.pdbx_strand_id
1 'polypeptide(L)'
;VQGVAEFLPISSSGHLSLLQHFFGLEEIDALYNILLHFATLIAVFVVYWRDVADMVVEFFRMIGSLFIREEGRTRGNPPEARRMVLLLILGTLPLFLVLPFDDAVEGLGTNPVFVSAMLLVTGCILFLSDRYGGGRKTGRTATVKDVLLVGVAQGAATIPGLSRSGTTISAGMALGFERNFAVRFSFLLSLPAVLGATLLKVV
;
A
#
# COMPACT_ATOMS: atom_id res chain seq x y z
N VAL A 1 17.43 -3.94 8.48
CA VAL A 1 16.38 -4.91 8.13
C VAL A 1 15.23 -4.20 7.42
N GLN A 2 14.58 -3.19 8.04
CA GLN A 2 13.36 -2.57 7.50
C GLN A 2 13.55 -1.98 6.10
N GLY A 3 14.62 -1.19 5.87
CA GLY A 3 14.85 -0.54 4.57
C GLY A 3 14.97 -1.48 3.38
N VAL A 4 15.33 -2.76 3.62
CA VAL A 4 15.35 -3.79 2.58
C VAL A 4 14.02 -4.55 2.54
N ALA A 5 13.49 -4.91 3.71
CA ALA A 5 12.29 -5.73 3.84
C ALA A 5 10.99 -5.00 3.45
N GLU A 6 10.98 -3.67 3.44
CA GLU A 6 9.83 -2.88 2.98
C GLU A 6 9.65 -2.93 1.46
N PHE A 7 10.76 -2.99 0.71
CA PHE A 7 10.72 -3.14 -0.76
C PHE A 7 10.60 -4.59 -1.20
N LEU A 8 11.12 -5.51 -0.42
CA LEU A 8 10.83 -6.93 -0.59
C LEU A 8 9.47 -7.24 0.05
N PRO A 9 8.59 -7.95 -0.64
CA PRO A 9 7.24 -8.20 -0.12
C PRO A 9 7.20 -9.26 1.00
N ILE A 10 8.10 -9.14 2.01
CA ILE A 10 8.34 -10.16 3.05
C ILE A 10 7.89 -9.76 4.45
N SER A 11 7.16 -8.65 4.62
CA SER A 11 6.75 -8.08 5.91
C SER A 11 7.91 -7.57 6.78
N SER A 12 8.26 -6.31 6.59
CA SER A 12 9.28 -5.60 7.39
C SER A 12 8.89 -5.54 8.87
N SER A 13 7.62 -5.22 9.17
CA SER A 13 7.09 -5.13 10.52
C SER A 13 7.14 -6.46 11.25
N GLY A 14 6.79 -7.57 10.58
CA GLY A 14 6.86 -8.91 11.19
C GLY A 14 8.29 -9.31 11.53
N HIS A 15 9.24 -9.10 10.63
CA HIS A 15 10.65 -9.39 10.91
C HIS A 15 11.21 -8.50 12.03
N LEU A 16 10.82 -7.21 12.03
CA LEU A 16 11.28 -6.28 13.07
C LEU A 16 10.75 -6.70 14.45
N SER A 17 9.46 -7.01 14.56
CA SER A 17 8.85 -7.48 15.81
C SER A 17 9.52 -8.74 16.34
N LEU A 18 9.79 -9.74 15.48
CA LEU A 18 10.49 -10.96 15.92
C LEU A 18 11.92 -10.69 16.37
N LEU A 19 12.66 -9.82 15.66
CA LEU A 19 14.02 -9.45 16.06
C LEU A 19 14.03 -8.69 17.37
N GLN A 20 13.09 -7.76 17.57
CA GLN A 20 12.94 -7.02 18.83
C GLN A 20 12.68 -7.98 19.99
N HIS A 21 11.75 -8.91 19.83
CA HIS A 21 11.46 -9.92 20.85
C HIS A 21 12.67 -10.82 21.14
N PHE A 22 13.36 -11.30 20.10
CA PHE A 22 14.51 -12.19 20.24
C PHE A 22 15.70 -11.53 20.94
N PHE A 23 15.94 -10.24 20.70
CA PHE A 23 17.03 -9.47 21.29
C PHE A 23 16.63 -8.74 22.58
N GLY A 24 15.40 -8.88 23.06
CA GLY A 24 14.90 -8.17 24.24
C GLY A 24 14.81 -6.65 24.07
N LEU A 25 14.60 -6.18 22.84
CA LEU A 25 14.52 -4.75 22.49
C LEU A 25 13.04 -4.28 22.45
N GLU A 26 12.26 -4.63 23.45
CA GLU A 26 10.80 -4.42 23.47
C GLU A 26 10.40 -2.94 23.65
N GLU A 27 11.30 -2.09 24.11
CA GLU A 27 11.05 -0.65 24.35
C GLU A 27 11.48 0.26 23.18
N ILE A 28 11.43 -0.22 21.95
CA ILE A 28 11.73 0.69 20.82
C ILE A 28 10.57 1.65 20.63
N ASP A 29 10.87 2.93 20.82
CA ASP A 29 9.95 4.07 20.74
C ASP A 29 9.13 4.03 19.43
N ALA A 30 7.83 4.29 19.55
CA ALA A 30 6.92 4.44 18.41
C ALA A 30 7.45 5.45 17.37
N LEU A 31 8.15 6.49 17.83
CA LEU A 31 8.81 7.48 16.97
C LEU A 31 9.84 6.84 16.04
N TYR A 32 10.61 5.86 16.51
CA TYR A 32 11.59 5.16 15.69
C TYR A 32 10.93 4.40 14.52
N ASN A 33 9.83 3.70 14.81
CA ASN A 33 9.07 3.00 13.79
C ASN A 33 8.48 3.97 12.76
N ILE A 34 7.96 5.12 13.19
CA ILE A 34 7.45 6.18 12.31
C ILE A 34 8.56 6.70 11.40
N LEU A 35 9.75 7.00 11.94
CA LEU A 35 10.89 7.48 11.17
C LEU A 35 11.35 6.47 10.12
N LEU A 36 11.34 5.17 10.45
CA LEU A 36 11.69 4.12 9.51
C LEU A 36 10.69 4.02 8.36
N HIS A 37 9.38 4.11 8.64
CA HIS A 37 8.36 4.14 7.60
C HIS A 37 8.46 5.41 6.74
N PHE A 38 8.76 6.55 7.36
CA PHE A 38 8.95 7.80 6.63
C PHE A 38 10.17 7.74 5.70
N ALA A 39 11.28 7.15 6.13
CA ALA A 39 12.46 6.95 5.28
C ALA A 39 12.16 6.08 4.05
N THR A 40 11.38 5.00 4.22
CA THR A 40 10.97 4.15 3.08
C THR A 40 9.98 4.87 2.16
N LEU A 41 9.11 5.72 2.70
CA LEU A 41 8.21 6.57 1.94
C LEU A 41 9.00 7.53 1.02
N ILE A 42 10.07 8.17 1.54
CA ILE A 42 10.96 9.03 0.75
C ILE A 42 11.59 8.22 -0.40
N ALA A 43 12.03 7.00 -0.14
CA ALA A 43 12.62 6.16 -1.18
C ALA A 43 11.61 5.80 -2.29
N VAL A 44 10.35 5.47 -1.94
CA VAL A 44 9.28 5.26 -2.92
C VAL A 44 9.04 6.54 -3.72
N PHE A 45 9.01 7.70 -3.05
CA PHE A 45 8.83 8.99 -3.70
C PHE A 45 9.96 9.28 -4.70
N VAL A 46 11.21 8.99 -4.34
CA VAL A 46 12.37 9.19 -5.23
C VAL A 46 12.30 8.27 -6.44
N VAL A 47 11.95 7.00 -6.27
CA VAL A 47 11.86 6.03 -7.37
C VAL A 47 10.72 6.38 -8.33
N TYR A 48 9.56 6.75 -7.81
CA TYR A 48 8.35 7.06 -8.59
C TYR A 48 8.08 8.56 -8.72
N TRP A 49 9.11 9.42 -8.60
CA TRP A 49 8.96 10.87 -8.54
C TRP A 49 8.19 11.47 -9.72
N ARG A 50 8.39 10.92 -10.95
CA ARG A 50 7.67 11.37 -12.14
C ARG A 50 6.19 11.06 -12.05
N ASP A 51 5.85 9.83 -11.64
CA ASP A 51 4.47 9.41 -11.45
C ASP A 51 3.78 10.28 -10.40
N VAL A 52 4.47 10.53 -9.29
CA VAL A 52 3.93 11.35 -8.20
C VAL A 52 3.76 12.80 -8.65
N ALA A 53 4.73 13.38 -9.36
CA ALA A 53 4.62 14.74 -9.87
C ALA A 53 3.42 14.89 -10.83
N ASP A 54 3.26 13.95 -11.79
CA ASP A 54 2.15 13.96 -12.73
C ASP A 54 0.80 13.79 -12.00
N MET A 55 0.74 12.92 -10.99
CA MET A 55 -0.45 12.73 -10.17
C MET A 55 -0.80 13.97 -9.34
N VAL A 56 0.19 14.63 -8.74
CA VAL A 56 -0.02 15.89 -7.98
C VAL A 56 -0.56 16.98 -8.89
N VAL A 57 0.03 17.17 -10.06
CA VAL A 57 -0.45 18.15 -11.05
C VAL A 57 -1.90 17.84 -11.46
N GLU A 58 -2.20 16.57 -11.78
CA GLU A 58 -3.56 16.18 -12.17
C GLU A 58 -4.55 16.27 -11.00
N PHE A 59 -4.14 16.00 -9.77
CA PHE A 59 -4.98 16.18 -8.59
C PHE A 59 -5.42 17.64 -8.43
N PHE A 60 -4.48 18.59 -8.51
CA PHE A 60 -4.83 20.02 -8.44
C PHE A 60 -5.66 20.48 -9.63
N ARG A 61 -5.41 19.95 -10.84
CA ARG A 61 -6.28 20.20 -12.00
C ARG A 61 -7.69 19.67 -11.81
N MET A 62 -7.84 18.50 -11.18
CA MET A 62 -9.15 17.94 -10.84
C MET A 62 -9.90 18.86 -9.86
N ILE A 63 -9.24 19.33 -8.81
CA ILE A 63 -9.82 20.27 -7.84
C ILE A 63 -10.20 21.59 -8.56
N GLY A 64 -9.28 22.15 -9.35
CA GLY A 64 -9.55 23.38 -10.12
C GLY A 64 -10.74 23.24 -11.07
N SER A 65 -10.91 22.08 -11.71
CA SER A 65 -12.03 21.81 -12.60
C SER A 65 -13.39 21.70 -11.91
N LEU A 66 -13.44 21.60 -10.59
CA LEU A 66 -14.68 21.68 -9.81
C LEU A 66 -15.16 23.13 -9.66
N PHE A 67 -14.23 24.10 -9.70
CA PHE A 67 -14.53 25.53 -9.54
C PHE A 67 -14.59 26.28 -10.88
N ILE A 68 -13.90 25.78 -11.90
CA ILE A 68 -13.85 26.41 -13.22
C ILE A 68 -14.40 25.41 -14.24
N ARG A 69 -15.56 25.74 -14.83
CA ARG A 69 -16.17 24.96 -15.90
C ARG A 69 -15.34 25.17 -17.17
N GLU A 70 -14.41 24.27 -17.47
CA GLU A 70 -13.68 24.27 -18.74
C GLU A 70 -14.64 23.91 -19.89
N GLU A 71 -15.14 24.93 -20.59
CA GLU A 71 -15.81 24.76 -21.88
C GLU A 71 -14.76 24.32 -22.90
N GLY A 72 -14.86 23.10 -23.42
CA GLY A 72 -13.99 22.60 -24.48
C GLY A 72 -13.22 21.31 -24.21
N ARG A 73 -13.46 20.64 -23.10
CA ARG A 73 -12.78 19.37 -22.81
C ARG A 73 -13.29 18.29 -23.77
N THR A 74 -12.48 17.97 -24.78
CA THR A 74 -12.71 16.83 -25.66
C THR A 74 -12.96 15.57 -24.84
N ARG A 75 -14.01 14.81 -25.20
CA ARG A 75 -14.40 13.51 -24.62
C ARG A 75 -13.34 12.42 -24.89
N GLY A 76 -12.06 12.70 -24.67
CA GLY A 76 -10.97 11.73 -24.71
C GLY A 76 -10.85 10.97 -23.40
N ASN A 77 -10.19 9.81 -23.41
CA ASN A 77 -9.83 9.10 -22.19
C ASN A 77 -9.04 10.04 -21.26
N PRO A 78 -9.33 10.04 -19.95
CA PRO A 78 -8.59 10.87 -19.01
C PRO A 78 -7.10 10.53 -19.06
N PRO A 79 -6.20 11.49 -18.81
CA PRO A 79 -4.77 11.23 -18.71
C PRO A 79 -4.51 10.06 -17.75
N GLU A 80 -3.50 9.27 -18.03
CA GLU A 80 -3.20 8.07 -17.22
C GLU A 80 -2.96 8.44 -15.75
N ALA A 81 -2.28 9.57 -15.49
CA ALA A 81 -2.05 10.10 -14.16
C ALA A 81 -3.36 10.42 -13.42
N ARG A 82 -4.33 11.05 -14.09
CA ARG A 82 -5.65 11.34 -13.49
C ARG A 82 -6.39 10.06 -13.10
N ARG A 83 -6.36 9.06 -13.98
CA ARG A 83 -6.97 7.77 -13.68
C ARG A 83 -6.27 7.09 -12.51
N MET A 84 -4.93 7.14 -12.48
CA MET A 84 -4.15 6.59 -11.36
C MET A 84 -4.52 7.25 -10.04
N VAL A 85 -4.65 8.58 -9.98
CA VAL A 85 -5.12 9.30 -8.77
C VAL A 85 -6.47 8.76 -8.29
N LEU A 86 -7.45 8.62 -9.20
CA LEU A 86 -8.76 8.09 -8.84
C LEU A 86 -8.68 6.65 -8.32
N LEU A 87 -7.88 5.79 -8.96
CA LEU A 87 -7.69 4.41 -8.54
C LEU A 87 -7.02 4.33 -7.15
N LEU A 88 -6.03 5.19 -6.88
CA LEU A 88 -5.36 5.24 -5.56
C LEU A 88 -6.31 5.73 -4.46
N ILE A 89 -7.12 6.75 -4.72
CA ILE A 89 -8.14 7.22 -3.77
C ILE A 89 -9.11 6.08 -3.46
N LEU A 90 -9.68 5.43 -4.49
CA LEU A 90 -10.61 4.33 -4.32
C LEU A 90 -9.98 3.12 -3.61
N GLY A 91 -8.72 2.79 -3.94
CA GLY A 91 -7.98 1.70 -3.29
C GLY A 91 -7.62 1.97 -1.83
N THR A 92 -7.58 3.24 -1.42
CA THR A 92 -7.32 3.63 -0.03
C THR A 92 -8.60 3.60 0.83
N LEU A 93 -9.79 3.78 0.22
CA LEU A 93 -11.04 3.85 0.97
C LEU A 93 -11.30 2.64 1.89
N PRO A 94 -11.08 1.37 1.48
CA PRO A 94 -11.33 0.24 2.37
C PRO A 94 -10.48 0.24 3.64
N LEU A 95 -9.34 0.94 3.65
CA LEU A 95 -8.48 1.04 4.82
C LEU A 95 -9.17 1.76 5.99
N PHE A 96 -10.06 2.71 5.70
CA PHE A 96 -10.84 3.40 6.73
C PHE A 96 -11.77 2.46 7.52
N LEU A 97 -12.15 1.32 6.96
CA LEU A 97 -12.95 0.30 7.66
C LEU A 97 -12.15 -0.42 8.75
N VAL A 98 -10.82 -0.38 8.68
CA VAL A 98 -9.93 -1.04 9.64
C VAL A 98 -9.60 -0.12 10.82
N LEU A 99 -9.69 1.21 10.65
CA LEU A 99 -9.34 2.18 11.71
C LEU A 99 -9.99 1.90 13.08
N PRO A 100 -11.29 1.51 13.17
CA PRO A 100 -11.91 1.22 14.45
C PRO A 100 -11.30 0.01 15.19
N PHE A 101 -10.53 -0.81 14.48
CA PHE A 101 -9.92 -2.04 14.99
C PHE A 101 -8.40 -1.92 15.16
N ASP A 102 -7.83 -0.72 15.00
CA ASP A 102 -6.36 -0.51 14.98
C ASP A 102 -5.71 -1.01 16.27
N ASP A 103 -6.25 -0.67 17.44
CA ASP A 103 -5.75 -1.12 18.75
C ASP A 103 -5.77 -2.64 18.90
N ALA A 104 -6.86 -3.26 18.45
CA ALA A 104 -6.99 -4.73 18.50
C ALA A 104 -5.99 -5.43 17.58
N VAL A 105 -5.76 -4.85 16.40
CA VAL A 105 -4.80 -5.34 15.41
C VAL A 105 -3.37 -5.15 15.92
N GLU A 106 -3.05 -3.99 16.49
CA GLU A 106 -1.72 -3.70 17.07
C GLU A 106 -1.39 -4.66 18.21
N GLY A 107 -2.38 -4.98 19.07
CA GLY A 107 -2.25 -5.96 20.14
C GLY A 107 -1.86 -7.38 19.67
N LEU A 108 -2.22 -7.78 18.45
CA LEU A 108 -1.80 -9.06 17.87
C LEU A 108 -0.28 -9.12 17.58
N GLY A 109 0.33 -7.96 17.37
CA GLY A 109 1.76 -7.83 17.09
C GLY A 109 2.67 -8.17 18.28
N THR A 110 2.13 -8.20 19.50
CA THR A 110 2.88 -8.56 20.72
C THR A 110 3.10 -10.07 20.84
N ASN A 111 2.36 -10.89 20.09
CA ASN A 111 2.48 -12.33 20.13
C ASN A 111 3.41 -12.84 19.02
N PRO A 112 4.64 -13.29 19.33
CA PRO A 112 5.61 -13.71 18.31
C PRO A 112 5.18 -14.96 17.55
N VAL A 113 4.38 -15.85 18.15
CA VAL A 113 3.84 -17.04 17.49
C VAL A 113 2.84 -16.64 16.43
N PHE A 114 1.96 -15.67 16.75
CA PHE A 114 0.98 -15.14 15.80
C PHE A 114 1.69 -14.45 14.62
N VAL A 115 2.66 -13.58 14.89
CA VAL A 115 3.45 -12.89 13.86
C VAL A 115 4.18 -13.89 12.96
N SER A 116 4.79 -14.93 13.54
CA SER A 116 5.45 -16.00 12.77
C SER A 116 4.49 -16.76 11.86
N ALA A 117 3.29 -17.07 12.35
CA ALA A 117 2.26 -17.70 11.52
C ALA A 117 1.83 -16.80 10.35
N MET A 118 1.68 -15.48 10.58
CA MET A 118 1.33 -14.52 9.54
C MET A 118 2.46 -14.32 8.51
N LEU A 119 3.73 -14.44 8.93
CA LEU A 119 4.87 -14.47 7.99
C LEU A 119 4.81 -15.70 7.07
N LEU A 120 4.45 -16.89 7.62
CA LEU A 120 4.24 -18.08 6.79
C LEU A 120 3.07 -17.89 5.81
N VAL A 121 1.98 -17.28 6.24
CA VAL A 121 0.85 -16.92 5.37
C VAL A 121 1.32 -15.98 4.26
N THR A 122 2.14 -14.96 4.57
CA THR A 122 2.76 -14.07 3.57
C THR A 122 3.57 -14.88 2.56
N GLY A 123 4.40 -15.80 3.01
CA GLY A 123 5.19 -16.68 2.13
C GLY A 123 4.30 -17.52 1.20
N CYS A 124 3.21 -18.09 1.73
CA CYS A 124 2.23 -18.85 0.93
C CYS A 124 1.54 -17.97 -0.12
N ILE A 125 1.11 -16.76 0.26
CA ILE A 125 0.47 -15.79 -0.66
C ILE A 125 1.43 -15.45 -1.81
N LEU A 126 2.68 -15.16 -1.50
CA LEU A 126 3.69 -14.83 -2.51
C LEU A 126 3.98 -16.00 -3.44
N PHE A 127 4.15 -17.20 -2.89
CA PHE A 127 4.38 -18.41 -3.67
C PHE A 127 3.23 -18.70 -4.63
N LEU A 128 1.98 -18.63 -4.15
CA LEU A 128 0.79 -18.83 -4.98
C LEU A 128 0.66 -17.73 -6.04
N SER A 129 0.93 -16.48 -5.67
CA SER A 129 0.88 -15.34 -6.58
C SER A 129 1.92 -15.45 -7.69
N ASP A 130 3.13 -15.89 -7.39
CA ASP A 130 4.18 -16.07 -8.39
C ASP A 130 3.84 -17.20 -9.37
N ARG A 131 3.22 -18.27 -8.89
CA ARG A 131 2.87 -19.44 -9.70
C ARG A 131 1.62 -19.26 -10.53
N TYR A 132 0.60 -18.59 -10.01
CA TYR A 132 -0.75 -18.52 -10.62
C TYR A 132 -1.18 -17.09 -10.94
N GLY A 133 -0.49 -16.10 -10.42
CA GLY A 133 -0.85 -14.69 -10.59
C GLY A 133 -0.32 -14.10 -11.88
N GLY A 134 -0.94 -12.98 -12.24
CA GLY A 134 -0.54 -12.16 -13.37
C GLY A 134 -1.52 -12.22 -14.54
N GLY A 135 -1.64 -11.08 -15.20
CA GLY A 135 -2.55 -10.88 -16.31
C GLY A 135 -2.06 -9.77 -17.22
N ARG A 136 -2.98 -9.11 -17.89
CA ARG A 136 -2.70 -8.02 -18.86
C ARG A 136 -3.37 -6.70 -18.49
N LYS A 137 -4.03 -6.61 -17.33
CA LYS A 137 -4.67 -5.37 -16.91
C LYS A 137 -3.62 -4.35 -16.50
N THR A 138 -3.74 -3.16 -17.04
CA THR A 138 -2.91 -1.99 -16.75
C THR A 138 -3.74 -0.91 -16.05
N GLY A 139 -3.14 0.22 -15.70
CA GLY A 139 -3.87 1.37 -15.14
C GLY A 139 -5.04 1.85 -16.00
N ARG A 140 -5.00 1.60 -17.33
CA ARG A 140 -6.08 1.95 -18.24
C ARG A 140 -7.25 0.96 -18.24
N THR A 141 -7.01 -0.30 -17.90
CA THR A 141 -8.00 -1.38 -17.99
C THR A 141 -8.43 -1.94 -16.64
N ALA A 142 -7.71 -1.61 -15.55
CA ALA A 142 -8.11 -1.93 -14.20
C ALA A 142 -9.48 -1.32 -13.87
N THR A 143 -10.39 -2.10 -13.31
CA THR A 143 -11.72 -1.65 -12.93
C THR A 143 -11.76 -1.11 -11.50
N VAL A 144 -12.78 -0.32 -11.17
CA VAL A 144 -13.02 0.15 -9.80
C VAL A 144 -13.16 -1.03 -8.83
N LYS A 145 -13.84 -2.11 -9.26
CA LYS A 145 -14.00 -3.33 -8.45
C LYS A 145 -12.65 -3.97 -8.13
N ASP A 146 -11.76 -4.10 -9.13
CA ASP A 146 -10.43 -4.66 -8.92
C ASP A 146 -9.66 -3.87 -7.85
N VAL A 147 -9.70 -2.55 -7.95
CA VAL A 147 -8.96 -1.65 -7.05
C VAL A 147 -9.54 -1.65 -5.64
N LEU A 148 -10.86 -1.70 -5.49
CA LEU A 148 -11.50 -1.84 -4.17
C LEU A 148 -11.11 -3.18 -3.52
N LEU A 149 -11.04 -4.27 -4.28
CA LEU A 149 -10.60 -5.57 -3.77
C LEU A 149 -9.11 -5.54 -3.35
N VAL A 150 -8.24 -4.86 -4.11
CA VAL A 150 -6.85 -4.63 -3.68
C VAL A 150 -6.83 -3.78 -2.41
N GLY A 151 -7.71 -2.78 -2.27
CA GLY A 151 -7.85 -1.98 -1.06
C GLY A 151 -8.31 -2.79 0.15
N VAL A 152 -9.24 -3.73 -0.02
CA VAL A 152 -9.64 -4.68 1.03
C VAL A 152 -8.46 -5.58 1.44
N ALA A 153 -7.70 -6.07 0.47
CA ALA A 153 -6.48 -6.83 0.71
C ALA A 153 -5.43 -5.99 1.47
N GLN A 154 -5.31 -4.68 1.16
CA GLN A 154 -4.49 -3.74 1.92
C GLN A 154 -4.97 -3.60 3.37
N GLY A 155 -6.28 -3.50 3.60
CA GLY A 155 -6.86 -3.50 4.94
C GLY A 155 -6.55 -4.79 5.73
N ALA A 156 -6.66 -5.96 5.10
CA ALA A 156 -6.24 -7.21 5.74
C ALA A 156 -4.74 -7.24 6.07
N ALA A 157 -3.92 -6.57 5.28
CA ALA A 157 -2.47 -6.50 5.48
C ALA A 157 -2.02 -5.53 6.59
N THR A 158 -2.93 -4.91 7.34
CA THR A 158 -2.62 -4.22 8.61
C THR A 158 -2.30 -5.24 9.71
N ILE A 159 -2.74 -6.49 9.56
CA ILE A 159 -2.43 -7.59 10.50
C ILE A 159 -0.91 -7.78 10.58
N PRO A 160 -0.31 -7.71 11.80
CA PRO A 160 1.12 -7.86 11.98
C PRO A 160 1.66 -9.19 11.45
N GLY A 161 2.74 -9.14 10.65
CA GLY A 161 3.30 -10.31 9.98
C GLY A 161 2.80 -10.50 8.54
N LEU A 162 1.65 -9.92 8.16
CA LEU A 162 1.26 -9.85 6.76
C LEU A 162 2.01 -8.70 6.06
N SER A 163 2.62 -9.03 4.93
CA SER A 163 3.28 -8.01 4.10
C SER A 163 2.24 -7.19 3.35
N ARG A 164 2.20 -5.88 3.59
CA ARG A 164 1.31 -4.98 2.85
C ARG A 164 1.58 -5.02 1.36
N SER A 165 2.83 -4.80 0.94
CA SER A 165 3.21 -4.86 -0.47
C SER A 165 2.98 -6.26 -1.06
N GLY A 166 3.36 -7.32 -0.32
CA GLY A 166 3.13 -8.70 -0.74
C GLY A 166 1.66 -9.00 -1.00
N THR A 167 0.79 -8.62 -0.08
CA THR A 167 -0.66 -8.87 -0.17
C THR A 167 -1.31 -8.05 -1.30
N THR A 168 -0.98 -6.76 -1.43
CA THR A 168 -1.57 -5.90 -2.47
C THR A 168 -1.08 -6.25 -3.88
N ILE A 169 0.21 -6.56 -4.04
CA ILE A 169 0.75 -7.05 -5.32
C ILE A 169 0.07 -8.37 -5.70
N SER A 170 0.01 -9.33 -4.77
CA SER A 170 -0.60 -10.64 -5.01
C SER A 170 -2.09 -10.54 -5.33
N ALA A 171 -2.84 -9.69 -4.62
CA ALA A 171 -4.24 -9.43 -4.90
C ALA A 171 -4.42 -8.82 -6.31
N GLY A 172 -3.60 -7.82 -6.67
CA GLY A 172 -3.62 -7.24 -8.01
C GLY A 172 -3.34 -8.28 -9.10
N MET A 173 -2.32 -9.12 -8.92
CA MET A 173 -1.98 -10.19 -9.85
C MET A 173 -3.09 -11.23 -9.97
N ALA A 174 -3.72 -11.62 -8.86
CA ALA A 174 -4.86 -12.55 -8.84
C ALA A 174 -6.10 -11.97 -9.56
N LEU A 175 -6.26 -10.64 -9.55
CA LEU A 175 -7.32 -9.92 -10.26
C LEU A 175 -6.98 -9.67 -11.75
N GLY A 176 -5.82 -10.14 -12.20
CA GLY A 176 -5.39 -10.08 -13.59
C GLY A 176 -4.57 -8.82 -13.94
N PHE A 177 -3.98 -8.12 -12.96
CA PHE A 177 -3.05 -7.05 -13.24
C PHE A 177 -1.76 -7.59 -13.86
N GLU A 178 -1.19 -6.84 -14.79
CA GLU A 178 0.17 -7.06 -15.24
C GLU A 178 1.14 -6.89 -14.06
N ARG A 179 2.16 -7.76 -13.95
CA ARG A 179 3.10 -7.76 -12.81
C ARG A 179 3.71 -6.38 -12.54
N ASN A 180 4.20 -5.71 -13.59
CA ASN A 180 4.79 -4.37 -13.46
C ASN A 180 3.77 -3.34 -12.95
N PHE A 181 2.54 -3.42 -13.43
CA PHE A 181 1.46 -2.53 -12.97
C PHE A 181 1.07 -2.86 -11.52
N ALA A 182 0.94 -4.13 -11.13
CA ALA A 182 0.62 -4.54 -9.76
C ALA A 182 1.66 -4.01 -8.76
N VAL A 183 2.94 -4.12 -9.08
CA VAL A 183 4.06 -3.61 -8.25
C VAL A 183 3.99 -2.08 -8.16
N ARG A 184 3.93 -1.38 -9.30
CA ARG A 184 3.84 0.09 -9.35
C ARG A 184 2.63 0.60 -8.59
N PHE A 185 1.46 0.00 -8.81
CA PHE A 185 0.22 0.37 -8.14
C PHE A 185 0.29 0.17 -6.62
N SER A 186 0.83 -0.96 -6.17
CA SER A 186 1.00 -1.28 -4.74
C SER A 186 1.90 -0.25 -4.02
N PHE A 187 3.04 0.11 -4.61
CA PHE A 187 3.93 1.12 -4.03
C PHE A 187 3.30 2.52 -4.02
N LEU A 188 2.66 2.93 -5.10
CA LEU A 188 1.94 4.21 -5.13
C LEU A 188 0.76 4.23 -4.15
N LEU A 189 0.05 3.11 -3.98
CA LEU A 189 -1.04 2.97 -3.01
C LEU A 189 -0.54 3.07 -1.56
N SER A 190 0.72 2.74 -1.29
CA SER A 190 1.31 2.89 0.02
C SER A 190 1.50 4.36 0.43
N LEU A 191 1.67 5.29 -0.52
CA LEU A 191 1.90 6.71 -0.23
C LEU A 191 0.75 7.34 0.59
N PRO A 192 -0.50 7.35 0.11
CA PRO A 192 -1.62 7.89 0.88
C PRO A 192 -1.89 7.10 2.17
N ALA A 193 -1.69 5.78 2.17
CA ALA A 193 -1.91 4.94 3.34
C ALA A 193 -0.93 5.27 4.48
N VAL A 194 0.39 5.33 4.18
CA VAL A 194 1.42 5.64 5.19
C VAL A 194 1.32 7.09 5.65
N LEU A 195 1.10 8.05 4.73
CA LEU A 195 0.90 9.44 5.10
C LEU A 195 -0.31 9.61 6.01
N GLY A 196 -1.43 8.96 5.70
CA GLY A 196 -2.64 8.99 6.51
C GLY A 196 -2.41 8.39 7.90
N ALA A 197 -1.80 7.22 8.00
CA ALA A 197 -1.49 6.57 9.27
C ALA A 197 -0.51 7.40 10.12
N THR A 198 0.51 8.01 9.50
CA THR A 198 1.46 8.88 10.20
C THR A 198 0.77 10.13 10.77
N LEU A 199 -0.10 10.76 9.99
CA LEU A 199 -0.86 11.94 10.45
C LEU A 199 -1.79 11.59 11.61
N LEU A 200 -2.47 10.44 11.57
CA LEU A 200 -3.36 10.00 12.64
C LEU A 200 -2.64 9.67 13.95
N LYS A 201 -1.37 9.22 13.89
CA LYS A 201 -0.58 8.89 15.09
C LYS A 201 0.16 10.11 15.68
N VAL A 202 0.28 11.22 14.95
CA VAL A 202 0.95 12.45 15.41
C VAL A 202 -0.04 13.45 15.99
N VAL A 203 -1.32 13.37 15.62
CA VAL A 203 -2.42 14.19 16.15
C VAL A 203 -3.06 13.52 17.34
#